data_87a2265ab9e4d33a951f07caf249900a
#
_entry.id   87a2265ab9e4d33a951f07caf249900a
#
_cell.length_a   1.000
_cell.length_b   1.000
_cell.length_c   1.000
_cell.angle_alpha   90.00
_cell.angle_beta   90.00
_cell.angle_gamma   90.00
#
_symmetry.space_group_name_H-M   'P 1'
#
loop_
_entity.id
_entity.type
_entity.pdbx_description
1 polymer ?
#
loop_
_entity_poly.entity_id
_entity_poly.type
_entity_poly.pdbx_seq_one_letter_code
_entity_poly.pdbx_strand_id
1 'polypeptide(L)'
;DIIQVFDVIYKTKFPVGKAIPIVKYKWSDDSSMSDNNSSSFCYRFIAGTERLSLHAYGKAMDINPFYNPVIYEDGKISPNGAKYNPEKQGTFTSDSPVVQEFIKLGWRWGGNFNSFKDYHHFDKK
;
A
#
# COMPACT_ATOMS: atom_id res chain seq x y z
N ASP A 1 -6.39 4.15 -15.05
CA ASP A 1 -5.12 3.97 -14.31
C ASP A 1 -5.04 2.57 -13.68
N ILE A 2 -6.01 2.17 -12.86
CA ILE A 2 -5.95 0.92 -12.09
C ILE A 2 -5.89 -0.31 -12.99
N ILE A 3 -6.66 -0.37 -14.08
CA ILE A 3 -6.60 -1.46 -15.06
C ILE A 3 -5.19 -1.61 -15.63
N GLN A 4 -4.53 -0.49 -15.96
CA GLN A 4 -3.16 -0.49 -16.50
C GLN A 4 -2.16 -1.03 -15.47
N VAL A 5 -2.30 -0.64 -14.20
CA VAL A 5 -1.45 -1.17 -13.11
C VAL A 5 -1.65 -2.66 -12.93
N PHE A 6 -2.90 -3.14 -12.91
CA PHE A 6 -3.18 -4.58 -12.78
C PHE A 6 -2.73 -5.39 -14.01
N ASP A 7 -2.73 -4.79 -15.21
CA ASP A 7 -2.14 -5.41 -16.40
C ASP A 7 -0.62 -5.61 -16.22
N VAL A 8 0.09 -4.62 -15.66
CA VAL A 8 1.52 -4.77 -15.32
C VAL A 8 1.72 -5.82 -14.23
N ILE A 9 0.92 -5.82 -13.17
CA ILE A 9 0.96 -6.85 -12.12
C ILE A 9 0.83 -8.25 -12.74
N TYR A 10 -0.15 -8.43 -13.63
CA TYR A 10 -0.39 -9.71 -14.31
C TYR A 10 0.79 -10.11 -15.22
N LYS A 11 1.26 -9.19 -16.07
CA LYS A 11 2.36 -9.45 -17.02
C LYS A 11 3.68 -9.76 -16.33
N THR A 12 3.97 -9.07 -15.24
CA THR A 12 5.20 -9.28 -14.46
C THR A 12 5.09 -10.41 -13.45
N LYS A 13 3.90 -11.00 -13.31
CA LYS A 13 3.59 -12.03 -12.31
C LYS A 13 3.91 -11.57 -10.88
N PHE A 14 3.73 -10.27 -10.60
CA PHE A 14 3.92 -9.72 -9.26
C PHE A 14 2.86 -10.30 -8.32
N PRO A 15 3.25 -10.99 -7.24
CA PRO A 15 2.27 -11.67 -6.40
C PRO A 15 1.52 -10.67 -5.50
N VAL A 16 0.20 -10.61 -5.64
CA VAL A 16 -0.70 -9.95 -4.69
C VAL A 16 -1.24 -11.02 -3.76
N GLY A 17 -0.96 -10.91 -2.47
CA GLY A 17 -1.30 -11.93 -1.48
C GLY A 17 -2.82 -12.09 -1.32
N LYS A 18 -3.50 -10.99 -1.03
CA LYS A 18 -4.96 -10.93 -0.87
C LYS A 18 -5.49 -9.62 -1.43
N ALA A 19 -6.74 -9.62 -1.85
CA ALA A 19 -7.50 -8.45 -2.27
C ALA A 19 -8.97 -8.63 -1.85
N ILE A 20 -9.21 -8.59 -0.54
CA ILE A 20 -10.50 -8.85 0.09
C ILE A 20 -11.11 -7.50 0.50
N PRO A 21 -12.40 -7.23 0.24
CA PRO A 21 -13.03 -5.97 0.66
C PRO A 21 -12.89 -5.72 2.16
N ILE A 22 -12.56 -4.48 2.53
CA ILE A 22 -12.27 -4.06 3.91
C ILE A 22 -13.40 -4.38 4.89
N VAL A 23 -14.65 -4.42 4.41
CA VAL A 23 -15.81 -4.80 5.21
C VAL A 23 -15.66 -6.18 5.86
N LYS A 24 -14.93 -7.11 5.24
CA LYS A 24 -14.65 -8.43 5.78
C LYS A 24 -13.74 -8.38 7.02
N TYR A 25 -13.02 -7.29 7.19
CA TYR A 25 -12.21 -6.99 8.38
C TYR A 25 -12.93 -6.03 9.34
N LYS A 26 -14.27 -5.92 9.23
CA LYS A 26 -15.08 -4.99 10.04
C LYS A 26 -14.57 -3.54 9.98
N TRP A 27 -14.10 -3.13 8.78
CA TRP A 27 -13.51 -1.81 8.52
C TRP A 27 -12.20 -1.54 9.29
N SER A 28 -11.57 -2.56 9.88
CA SER A 28 -10.29 -2.43 10.57
C SER A 28 -9.13 -2.47 9.57
N ASP A 29 -8.49 -1.33 9.37
CA ASP A 29 -7.29 -1.20 8.55
C ASP A 29 -6.13 -2.04 9.10
N ASP A 30 -5.92 -2.00 10.42
CA ASP A 30 -4.87 -2.79 11.09
C ASP A 30 -5.05 -4.31 10.89
N SER A 31 -6.27 -4.82 11.01
CA SER A 31 -6.56 -6.23 10.77
C SER A 31 -6.32 -6.63 9.32
N SER A 32 -6.72 -5.77 8.38
CA SER A 32 -6.49 -5.95 6.95
C SER A 32 -4.99 -5.98 6.61
N MET A 33 -4.22 -5.01 7.10
CA MET A 33 -2.79 -4.94 6.88
C MET A 33 -2.03 -6.12 7.48
N SER A 34 -2.40 -6.53 8.70
CA SER A 34 -1.76 -7.66 9.38
C SER A 34 -1.98 -8.98 8.65
N ASP A 35 -3.08 -9.11 7.91
CA ASP A 35 -3.39 -10.25 7.06
C ASP A 35 -2.80 -10.15 5.64
N ASN A 36 -1.91 -9.20 5.40
CA ASN A 36 -1.32 -8.89 4.09
C ASN A 36 -2.39 -8.65 3.01
N ASN A 37 -3.51 -8.06 3.39
CA ASN A 37 -4.60 -7.77 2.48
C ASN A 37 -4.40 -6.43 1.78
N SER A 38 -4.43 -6.46 0.46
CA SER A 38 -4.41 -5.26 -0.38
C SER A 38 -5.79 -4.61 -0.37
N SER A 39 -5.85 -3.30 -0.23
CA SER A 39 -7.10 -2.56 -0.15
C SER A 39 -7.03 -1.21 -0.87
N SER A 40 -8.17 -0.67 -1.24
CA SER A 40 -8.28 0.66 -1.85
C SER A 40 -9.23 1.53 -1.04
N PHE A 41 -10.53 1.30 -1.16
CA PHE A 41 -11.52 2.10 -0.44
C PHE A 41 -11.58 1.71 1.05
N CYS A 42 -11.34 2.69 1.91
CA CYS A 42 -11.56 2.59 3.34
C CYS A 42 -11.94 3.97 3.89
N TYR A 43 -13.16 4.09 4.42
CA TYR A 43 -13.60 5.34 5.03
C TYR A 43 -12.97 5.48 6.41
N ARG A 44 -11.92 6.29 6.50
CA ARG A 44 -11.19 6.57 7.74
C ARG A 44 -10.48 7.91 7.70
N PHE A 45 -10.18 8.42 8.88
CA PHE A 45 -9.28 9.57 9.02
C PHE A 45 -7.81 9.15 8.96
N ILE A 46 -6.94 10.08 8.61
CA ILE A 46 -5.49 9.90 8.79
C ILE A 46 -5.22 9.81 10.29
N ALA A 47 -4.45 8.81 10.72
CA ALA A 47 -4.16 8.55 12.12
C ALA A 47 -3.69 9.83 12.85
N GLY A 48 -4.31 10.11 14.00
CA GLY A 48 -4.01 11.31 14.81
C GLY A 48 -4.52 12.64 14.25
N THR A 49 -5.39 12.63 13.24
CA THR A 49 -5.94 13.85 12.61
C THR A 49 -7.45 13.76 12.41
N GLU A 50 -8.09 14.92 12.14
CA GLU A 50 -9.49 15.01 11.70
C GLU A 50 -9.62 15.07 10.16
N ARG A 51 -8.56 14.81 9.41
CA ARG A 51 -8.56 14.82 7.95
C ARG A 51 -8.85 13.41 7.42
N LEU A 52 -9.79 13.32 6.47
CA LEU A 52 -10.06 12.06 5.77
C LEU A 52 -8.84 11.61 4.97
N SER A 53 -8.56 10.32 5.05
CA SER A 53 -7.55 9.67 4.21
C SER A 53 -7.97 9.69 2.73
N LEU A 54 -6.99 9.67 1.82
CA LEU A 54 -7.26 9.52 0.38
C LEU A 54 -7.94 8.18 0.05
N HIS A 55 -7.79 7.17 0.90
CA HIS A 55 -8.57 5.93 0.82
C HIS A 55 -10.08 6.16 0.91
N ALA A 56 -10.53 7.12 1.72
CA ALA A 56 -11.94 7.47 1.86
C ALA A 56 -12.55 8.06 0.57
N TYR A 57 -11.72 8.54 -0.32
CA TYR A 57 -12.11 9.09 -1.62
C TYR A 57 -11.85 8.13 -2.78
N GLY A 58 -11.39 6.89 -2.51
CA GLY A 58 -10.99 5.95 -3.56
C GLY A 58 -9.75 6.39 -4.34
N LYS A 59 -8.93 7.29 -3.78
CA LYS A 59 -7.74 7.87 -4.41
C LYS A 59 -6.43 7.31 -3.85
N ALA A 60 -6.50 6.22 -3.11
CA ALA A 60 -5.34 5.51 -2.60
C ALA A 60 -5.52 4.00 -2.71
N MET A 61 -4.41 3.29 -2.78
CA MET A 61 -4.35 1.84 -2.83
C MET A 61 -3.16 1.36 -2.04
N ASP A 62 -3.38 0.35 -1.20
CA ASP A 62 -2.35 -0.36 -0.45
C ASP A 62 -2.23 -1.78 -1.00
N ILE A 63 -1.01 -2.20 -1.32
CA ILE A 63 -0.73 -3.52 -1.89
C ILE A 63 0.29 -4.26 -1.02
N ASN A 64 -0.06 -5.48 -0.58
CA ASN A 64 0.76 -6.34 0.25
C ASN A 64 1.34 -5.62 1.49
N PRO A 65 0.53 -5.09 2.41
CA PRO A 65 1.02 -4.25 3.50
C PRO A 65 1.99 -4.94 4.46
N PHE A 66 1.86 -6.25 4.63
CA PHE A 66 2.75 -7.00 5.52
C PHE A 66 4.14 -7.18 4.92
N TYR A 67 4.25 -7.28 3.58
CA TYR A 67 5.53 -7.33 2.86
C TYR A 67 6.10 -5.93 2.59
N ASN A 68 5.23 -4.93 2.55
CA ASN A 68 5.56 -3.52 2.25
C ASN A 68 5.10 -2.62 3.40
N PRO A 69 5.72 -2.75 4.59
CA PRO A 69 5.24 -2.06 5.78
C PRO A 69 5.47 -0.55 5.75
N VAL A 70 4.82 0.13 6.70
CA VAL A 70 5.21 1.49 7.09
C VAL A 70 6.41 1.39 8.01
N ILE A 71 7.43 2.20 7.74
CA ILE A 71 8.56 2.41 8.65
C ILE A 71 8.54 3.88 9.06
N TYR A 72 8.21 4.12 10.32
CA TYR A 72 8.14 5.45 10.91
C TYR A 72 9.53 6.03 11.18
N GLU A 73 9.60 7.35 11.39
CA GLU A 73 10.85 8.06 11.66
C GLU A 73 11.56 7.55 12.92
N ASP A 74 10.83 7.10 13.93
CA ASP A 74 11.36 6.50 15.16
C ASP A 74 11.80 5.03 15.01
N GLY A 75 11.68 4.47 13.81
CA GLY A 75 12.03 3.08 13.49
C GLY A 75 10.92 2.06 13.77
N LYS A 76 9.78 2.47 14.30
CA LYS A 76 8.62 1.57 14.45
C LYS A 76 8.13 1.10 13.09
N ILE A 77 7.64 -0.15 13.04
CA ILE A 77 7.13 -0.79 11.83
C ILE A 77 5.66 -1.17 12.03
N SER A 78 4.83 -0.85 11.06
CA SER A 78 3.42 -1.24 11.02
C SER A 78 3.11 -1.95 9.67
N PRO A 79 2.33 -3.03 9.65
CA PRO A 79 1.72 -3.72 10.79
C PRO A 79 2.77 -4.42 11.69
N ASN A 80 2.37 -4.70 12.93
CA ASN A 80 3.25 -5.36 13.90
C ASN A 80 3.75 -6.72 13.38
N GLY A 81 5.06 -6.97 13.51
CA GLY A 81 5.72 -8.19 13.04
C GLY A 81 6.11 -8.18 11.57
N ALA A 82 5.71 -7.17 10.80
CA ALA A 82 6.12 -7.02 9.41
C ALA A 82 7.61 -6.69 9.28
N LYS A 83 8.19 -7.08 8.15
CA LYS A 83 9.57 -6.75 7.78
C LYS A 83 9.63 -6.35 6.30
N TYR A 84 10.37 -5.30 6.01
CA TYR A 84 10.68 -4.92 4.65
C TYR A 84 11.89 -5.73 4.16
N ASN A 85 11.68 -6.58 3.17
CA ASN A 85 12.73 -7.37 2.55
C ASN A 85 12.65 -7.24 1.02
N PRO A 86 13.49 -6.39 0.40
CA PRO A 86 13.50 -6.17 -1.06
C PRO A 86 13.72 -7.42 -1.90
N GLU A 87 14.35 -8.45 -1.34
CA GLU A 87 14.59 -9.74 -2.03
C GLU A 87 13.35 -10.64 -2.09
N LYS A 88 12.33 -10.33 -1.28
CA LYS A 88 11.10 -11.12 -1.25
C LYS A 88 10.17 -10.75 -2.39
N GLN A 89 9.66 -11.76 -3.11
CA GLN A 89 8.60 -11.56 -4.10
C GLN A 89 7.36 -10.93 -3.46
N GLY A 90 6.77 -9.95 -4.14
CA GLY A 90 5.64 -9.17 -3.60
C GLY A 90 6.06 -7.96 -2.79
N THR A 91 7.35 -7.67 -2.69
CA THR A 91 7.91 -6.48 -2.06
C THR A 91 8.27 -5.44 -3.13
N PHE A 92 7.92 -4.18 -2.89
CA PHE A 92 8.19 -3.08 -3.79
C PHE A 92 9.56 -2.45 -3.53
N THR A 93 10.23 -2.12 -4.62
CA THR A 93 11.40 -1.23 -4.65
C THR A 93 11.15 -0.12 -5.67
N SER A 94 11.98 0.91 -5.69
CA SER A 94 11.89 1.98 -6.70
C SER A 94 11.93 1.46 -8.14
N ASP A 95 12.62 0.33 -8.38
CA ASP A 95 12.78 -0.27 -9.71
C ASP A 95 11.66 -1.26 -10.06
N SER A 96 10.73 -1.51 -9.15
CA SER A 96 9.61 -2.42 -9.42
C SER A 96 8.75 -1.91 -10.58
N PRO A 97 8.47 -2.72 -11.62
CA PRO A 97 7.65 -2.30 -12.74
C PRO A 97 6.28 -1.76 -12.35
N VAL A 98 5.69 -2.32 -11.29
CA VAL A 98 4.39 -1.87 -10.74
C VAL A 98 4.51 -0.45 -10.17
N VAL A 99 5.57 -0.17 -9.40
CA VAL A 99 5.85 1.17 -8.86
C VAL A 99 6.04 2.18 -9.99
N GLN A 100 6.82 1.81 -11.00
CA GLN A 100 7.08 2.68 -12.15
C GLN A 100 5.81 2.99 -12.95
N GLU A 101 4.89 2.02 -13.10
CA GLU A 101 3.63 2.28 -13.78
C GLU A 101 2.73 3.22 -12.98
N PHE A 102 2.64 3.08 -11.66
CA PHE A 102 1.93 4.04 -10.81
C PHE A 102 2.48 5.46 -10.97
N ILE A 103 3.81 5.61 -10.89
CA ILE A 103 4.47 6.92 -11.04
C ILE A 103 4.20 7.52 -12.43
N LYS A 104 4.32 6.74 -13.48
CA LYS A 104 4.03 7.15 -14.87
C LYS A 104 2.60 7.65 -15.02
N LEU A 105 1.64 7.06 -14.32
CA LEU A 105 0.24 7.44 -14.31
C LEU A 105 -0.06 8.63 -13.37
N GLY A 106 0.96 9.22 -12.75
CA GLY A 106 0.83 10.40 -11.88
C GLY A 106 0.45 10.09 -10.44
N TRP A 107 0.62 8.83 -10.01
CA TRP A 107 0.46 8.45 -8.61
C TRP A 107 1.76 8.67 -7.85
N ARG A 108 1.64 8.92 -6.55
CA ARG A 108 2.79 8.92 -5.65
C ARG A 108 2.93 7.54 -5.02
N TRP A 109 4.15 7.13 -4.76
CA TRP A 109 4.47 5.95 -3.99
C TRP A 109 5.04 6.33 -2.63
N GLY A 110 4.51 5.75 -1.55
CA GLY A 110 4.93 6.05 -0.18
C GLY A 110 6.36 5.64 0.16
N GLY A 111 6.99 4.75 -0.62
CA GLY A 111 8.41 4.47 -0.53
C GLY A 111 9.32 5.68 -0.82
N ASN A 112 8.78 6.69 -1.51
CA ASN A 112 9.48 7.95 -1.81
C ASN A 112 9.19 9.07 -0.79
N PHE A 113 8.40 8.83 0.26
CA PHE A 113 8.14 9.85 1.28
C PHE A 113 9.41 10.17 2.08
N ASN A 114 9.54 11.42 2.53
CA ASN A 114 10.78 11.90 3.16
C ASN A 114 10.86 11.57 4.66
N SER A 115 9.81 11.88 5.43
CA SER A 115 9.81 11.75 6.89
C SER A 115 9.56 10.32 7.40
N PHE A 116 8.91 9.50 6.60
CA PHE A 116 8.66 8.08 6.86
C PHE A 116 8.53 7.35 5.55
N LYS A 117 8.57 6.01 5.59
CA LYS A 117 8.36 5.18 4.41
C LYS A 117 7.06 4.40 4.55
N ASP A 118 6.23 4.44 3.52
CA ASP A 118 4.99 3.68 3.44
C ASP A 118 5.01 2.85 2.16
N TYR A 119 5.68 1.71 2.24
CA TYR A 119 6.02 0.94 1.05
C TYR A 119 4.83 0.32 0.34
N HIS A 120 3.71 0.09 1.03
CA HIS A 120 2.50 -0.45 0.39
C HIS A 120 1.64 0.61 -0.28
N HIS A 121 1.82 1.90 0.07
CA HIS A 121 0.88 2.96 -0.24
C HIS A 121 1.14 3.63 -1.57
N PHE A 122 0.09 3.73 -2.37
CA PHE A 122 0.03 4.53 -3.60
C PHE A 122 -1.15 5.47 -3.52
N ASP A 123 -0.96 6.74 -3.87
CA ASP A 123 -2.05 7.72 -3.89
C ASP A 123 -1.98 8.68 -5.07
N LYS A 124 -3.14 9.28 -5.39
CA LYS A 124 -3.27 10.32 -6.39
C LYS A 124 -4.06 11.50 -5.81
N LYS A 125 -3.42 12.67 -5.74
CA LYS A 125 -4.05 13.90 -5.24
C LYS A 125 -5.08 14.47 -6.22
#